data_cacc1c3d086c8879fc081e03a2cd1eb4
#
_entry.id   cacc1c3d086c8879fc081e03a2cd1eb4
#
_cell.length_a   1.000
_cell.length_b   1.000
_cell.length_c   1.000
_cell.angle_alpha   90.00
_cell.angle_beta   90.00
_cell.angle_gamma   90.00
#
_symmetry.space_group_name_H-M   'P 1'
#
loop_
_entity.id
_entity.type
_entity.pdbx_description
1 polymer ?
#
loop_
_entity_poly.entity_id
_entity_poly.type
_entity_poly.pdbx_seq_one_letter_code
_entity_poly.pdbx_strand_id
1 'polypeptide(L)'
;MTVCWVAYTTIDSKEKAAALANRLVKEKWVACATIVGPVESVYEWQGDIEHATEWMLMMKCADEQLQGLKKAVAAWHDYAVPELIVLPVADGHAPYLDWVRASARGKA
;
A
#
# COMPACT_ATOMS: atom_id res chain seq x y z
N MET A 1 15.10 15.06 -4.26
CA MET A 1 13.62 14.95 -4.33
C MET A 1 13.22 13.49 -4.49
N THR A 2 12.30 13.01 -3.66
CA THR A 2 11.81 11.66 -3.77
C THR A 2 10.74 11.60 -4.85
N VAL A 3 10.92 10.67 -5.80
CA VAL A 3 10.00 10.54 -6.94
C VAL A 3 9.17 9.26 -6.86
N CYS A 4 9.58 8.30 -6.02
CA CYS A 4 8.86 7.05 -5.81
C CYS A 4 8.76 6.74 -4.32
N TRP A 5 7.69 6.07 -3.95
CA TRP A 5 7.40 5.70 -2.57
C TRP A 5 7.02 4.24 -2.48
N VAL A 6 7.39 3.62 -1.37
CA VAL A 6 6.87 2.31 -0.97
C VAL A 6 5.86 2.58 0.13
N ALA A 7 4.66 2.04 -0.03
CA ALA A 7 3.60 2.16 0.97
C ALA A 7 3.15 0.77 1.37
N TYR A 8 2.83 0.58 2.65
CA TYR A 8 2.28 -0.71 3.06
C TYR A 8 1.14 -0.55 4.05
N THR A 9 0.23 -1.50 3.98
CA THR A 9 -0.90 -1.66 4.88
C THR A 9 -1.10 -3.13 5.17
N THR A 10 -1.88 -3.46 6.17
CA THR A 10 -2.27 -4.84 6.47
C THR A 10 -3.78 -4.93 6.53
N ILE A 11 -4.31 -6.10 6.21
CA ILE A 11 -5.75 -6.36 6.21
C ILE A 11 -6.00 -7.82 6.59
N ASP A 12 -7.17 -8.12 7.12
CA ASP A 12 -7.45 -9.37 7.81
C ASP A 12 -7.86 -10.54 6.92
N SER A 13 -7.84 -10.38 5.60
CA SER A 13 -8.19 -11.48 4.70
C SER A 13 -7.43 -11.35 3.39
N LYS A 14 -7.03 -12.50 2.83
CA LYS A 14 -6.34 -12.53 1.54
C LYS A 14 -7.24 -12.00 0.42
N GLU A 15 -8.52 -12.33 0.47
CA GLU A 15 -9.49 -11.91 -0.53
C GLU A 15 -9.67 -10.40 -0.52
N LYS A 16 -9.73 -9.79 0.67
CA LYS A 16 -9.81 -8.33 0.81
C LYS A 16 -8.53 -7.67 0.33
N ALA A 17 -7.38 -8.26 0.65
CA ALA A 17 -6.09 -7.75 0.18
C ALA A 17 -6.04 -7.74 -1.34
N ALA A 18 -6.45 -8.84 -1.98
CA ALA A 18 -6.46 -8.94 -3.44
C ALA A 18 -7.43 -7.93 -4.06
N ALA A 19 -8.62 -7.76 -3.47
CA ALA A 19 -9.60 -6.81 -3.98
C ALA A 19 -9.08 -5.36 -3.90
N LEU A 20 -8.49 -5.00 -2.76
CA LEU A 20 -7.92 -3.67 -2.58
C LEU A 20 -6.76 -3.43 -3.54
N ALA A 21 -5.84 -4.41 -3.66
CA ALA A 21 -4.71 -4.32 -4.57
C ALA A 21 -5.15 -4.12 -6.02
N ASN A 22 -6.11 -4.94 -6.47
CA ASN A 22 -6.64 -4.84 -7.84
C ASN A 22 -7.24 -3.47 -8.10
N ARG A 23 -8.01 -2.94 -7.17
CA ARG A 23 -8.66 -1.65 -7.34
C ARG A 23 -7.64 -0.52 -7.39
N LEU A 24 -6.65 -0.55 -6.50
CA LEU A 24 -5.60 0.48 -6.46
C LEU A 24 -4.79 0.51 -7.75
N VAL A 25 -4.45 -0.66 -8.30
CA VAL A 25 -3.70 -0.76 -9.56
C VAL A 25 -4.59 -0.31 -10.73
N LYS A 26 -5.82 -0.80 -10.79
CA LYS A 26 -6.73 -0.49 -11.88
C LYS A 26 -7.02 1.01 -11.97
N GLU A 27 -7.19 1.65 -10.83
CA GLU A 27 -7.48 3.09 -10.78
C GLU A 27 -6.21 3.94 -10.74
N LYS A 28 -5.04 3.31 -10.91
CA LYS A 28 -3.75 3.98 -11.08
C LYS A 28 -3.30 4.81 -9.87
N TRP A 29 -3.61 4.34 -8.67
CA TRP A 29 -3.07 4.95 -7.46
C TRP A 29 -1.74 4.33 -7.06
N VAL A 30 -1.42 3.13 -7.58
CA VAL A 30 -0.12 2.48 -7.42
C VAL A 30 0.32 1.88 -8.75
N ALA A 31 1.63 1.70 -8.92
CA ALA A 31 2.18 0.97 -10.05
C ALA A 31 1.97 -0.53 -9.87
N CYS A 32 2.15 -1.00 -8.64
CA CYS A 32 1.99 -2.42 -8.32
C CYS A 32 1.72 -2.58 -6.83
N ALA A 33 1.17 -3.74 -6.48
CA ALA A 33 0.96 -4.14 -5.10
C ALA A 33 1.35 -5.61 -4.97
N THR A 34 2.20 -5.90 -4.00
CA THR A 34 2.62 -7.27 -3.67
C THR A 34 1.91 -7.69 -2.40
N ILE A 35 1.29 -8.87 -2.41
CA ILE A 35 0.58 -9.40 -1.25
C ILE A 35 1.50 -10.38 -0.54
N VAL A 36 1.77 -10.12 0.73
CA VAL A 36 2.60 -10.97 1.58
C VAL A 36 1.74 -11.49 2.72
N GLY A 37 1.70 -12.80 2.88
CA GLY A 37 0.93 -13.37 3.98
C GLY A 37 0.79 -14.87 3.90
N PRO A 38 0.21 -15.48 4.93
CA PRO A 38 -0.26 -14.81 6.15
C PRO A 38 0.90 -14.30 7.01
N VAL A 39 0.68 -13.16 7.67
CA VAL A 39 1.60 -12.62 8.66
C VAL A 39 0.89 -12.52 9.99
N GLU A 40 1.64 -12.59 11.08
CA GLU A 40 1.08 -12.42 12.41
C GLU A 40 1.41 -11.02 12.90
N SER A 41 0.38 -10.25 13.24
CA SER A 41 0.53 -8.92 13.82
C SER A 41 0.26 -9.00 15.31
N VAL A 42 1.14 -8.41 16.10
CA VAL A 42 1.06 -8.41 17.56
C VAL A 42 1.00 -6.97 18.02
N TYR A 43 0.00 -6.64 18.81
CA TYR A 43 -0.20 -5.27 19.26
C TYR A 43 -0.97 -5.25 20.58
N GLU A 44 -0.93 -4.13 21.27
CA GLU A 44 -1.72 -3.93 22.49
C GLU A 44 -3.01 -3.21 22.14
N TRP A 45 -4.11 -3.74 22.63
CA TRP A 45 -5.42 -3.16 22.45
C TRP A 45 -6.18 -3.22 23.78
N GLN A 46 -6.54 -2.03 24.30
CA GLN A 46 -7.31 -1.91 25.55
C GLN A 46 -6.68 -2.70 26.71
N GLY A 47 -5.35 -2.63 26.83
CA GLY A 47 -4.61 -3.26 27.92
C GLY A 47 -4.20 -4.71 27.67
N ASP A 48 -4.70 -5.34 26.60
CA ASP A 48 -4.40 -6.74 26.29
C ASP A 48 -3.51 -6.84 25.07
N ILE A 49 -2.65 -7.85 25.05
CA ILE A 49 -1.85 -8.19 23.86
C ILE A 49 -2.69 -9.04 22.93
N GLU A 50 -2.86 -8.55 21.71
CA GLU A 50 -3.66 -9.21 20.68
C GLU A 50 -2.75 -9.76 19.60
N HIS A 51 -3.15 -10.88 19.00
CA HIS A 51 -2.51 -11.48 17.85
C HIS A 51 -3.54 -11.57 16.72
N ALA A 52 -3.18 -11.07 15.56
CA ALA A 52 -4.06 -11.11 14.40
C ALA A 52 -3.33 -11.69 13.20
N THR A 53 -4.02 -12.54 12.45
CA THR A 53 -3.52 -13.04 11.16
C THR A 53 -3.93 -12.03 10.10
N GLU A 54 -2.95 -11.54 9.35
CA GLU A 54 -3.18 -10.52 8.34
C GLU A 54 -2.41 -10.80 7.06
N TRP A 55 -2.74 -10.06 6.02
CA TRP A 55 -1.99 -10.02 4.76
C TRP A 55 -1.50 -8.60 4.56
N MET A 56 -0.24 -8.47 4.17
CA MET A 56 0.38 -7.17 3.94
C MET A 56 0.34 -6.85 2.46
N LEU A 57 -0.05 -5.62 2.13
CA LEU A 57 0.12 -5.06 0.80
C LEU A 57 1.35 -4.18 0.81
N MET A 58 2.33 -4.53 -0.02
CA MET A 58 3.48 -3.66 -0.28
C MET A 58 3.29 -3.04 -1.65
N MET A 59 3.21 -1.73 -1.70
CA MET A 59 2.83 -0.99 -2.89
C MET A 59 3.94 -0.05 -3.30
N LYS A 60 4.04 0.22 -4.60
CA LYS A 60 4.97 1.22 -5.11
C LYS A 60 4.19 2.24 -5.91
N CYS A 61 4.48 3.50 -5.69
CA CYS A 61 3.82 4.57 -6.42
C CYS A 61 4.78 5.71 -6.71
N ALA A 62 4.42 6.51 -7.70
CA ALA A 62 5.10 7.75 -8.00
C ALA A 62 4.61 8.85 -7.07
N ASP A 63 5.36 9.95 -7.00
CA ASP A 63 5.01 11.06 -6.13
C ASP A 63 3.63 11.63 -6.46
N GLU A 64 3.28 11.70 -7.75
CA GLU A 64 2.00 12.23 -8.19
C GLU A 64 0.81 11.39 -7.72
N GLN A 65 1.04 10.11 -7.40
CA GLN A 65 -0.02 9.20 -6.96
C GLN A 65 -0.22 9.21 -5.45
N LEU A 66 0.74 9.73 -4.69
CA LEU A 66 0.79 9.52 -3.25
C LEU A 66 -0.43 10.04 -2.50
N GLN A 67 -0.82 11.29 -2.76
CA GLN A 67 -1.96 11.86 -2.02
C GLN A 67 -3.26 11.13 -2.33
N GLY A 68 -3.47 10.74 -3.59
CA GLY A 68 -4.63 9.95 -3.98
C GLY A 68 -4.60 8.55 -3.38
N LEU A 69 -3.43 7.93 -3.32
CA LEU A 69 -3.27 6.62 -2.66
C LEU A 69 -3.69 6.69 -1.19
N LYS A 70 -3.24 7.70 -0.48
CA LYS A 70 -3.60 7.88 0.94
C LYS A 70 -5.11 7.99 1.11
N LYS A 71 -5.77 8.78 0.25
CA LYS A 71 -7.22 8.94 0.29
C LYS A 71 -7.95 7.65 -0.07
N ALA A 72 -7.46 6.94 -1.09
CA ALA A 72 -8.06 5.69 -1.54
C ALA A 72 -8.00 4.62 -0.46
N VAL A 73 -6.85 4.45 0.19
CA VAL A 73 -6.72 3.48 1.29
C VAL A 73 -7.67 3.84 2.43
N ALA A 74 -7.73 5.11 2.81
CA ALA A 74 -8.63 5.54 3.87
C ALA A 74 -10.09 5.27 3.54
N ALA A 75 -10.48 5.41 2.27
CA ALA A 75 -11.87 5.22 1.84
C ALA A 75 -12.23 3.76 1.59
N TRP A 76 -11.29 2.93 1.11
CA TRP A 76 -11.58 1.59 0.62
C TRP A 76 -11.18 0.47 1.58
N HIS A 77 -10.33 0.76 2.56
CA HIS A 77 -9.98 -0.21 3.58
C HIS A 77 -11.16 -0.36 4.54
N ASP A 78 -11.43 -1.59 5.00
CA ASP A 78 -12.60 -1.81 5.86
C ASP A 78 -12.34 -1.58 7.35
N TYR A 79 -11.09 -1.35 7.75
CA TYR A 79 -10.80 -0.96 9.13
C TYR A 79 -11.18 0.50 9.35
N ALA A 80 -11.66 0.82 10.55
CA ALA A 80 -11.97 2.21 10.90
C ALA A 80 -10.72 3.09 10.85
N VAL A 81 -9.59 2.55 11.32
CA VAL A 81 -8.30 3.24 11.27
C VAL A 81 -7.27 2.29 10.67
N PRO A 82 -7.13 2.27 9.34
CA PRO A 82 -6.16 1.38 8.71
C PRO A 82 -4.74 1.87 8.92
N GLU A 83 -3.81 0.93 9.02
CA GLU A 83 -2.39 1.25 8.95
C GLU A 83 -2.05 1.66 7.53
N LEU A 84 -1.30 2.73 7.38
CA LEU A 84 -0.65 3.06 6.10
C LEU A 84 0.66 3.75 6.42
N ILE A 85 1.75 3.10 6.07
CA ILE A 85 3.10 3.63 6.25
C ILE A 85 3.68 3.89 4.87
N VAL A 86 4.30 5.04 4.70
CA VAL A 86 4.90 5.44 3.43
C VAL A 86 6.38 5.72 3.66
N LEU A 87 7.22 5.09 2.84
CA LEU A 87 8.67 5.21 2.93
C LEU A 87 9.23 5.73 1.62
N PRO A 88 10.19 6.64 1.65
CA PRO A 88 10.82 7.13 0.42
C PRO A 88 11.73 6.05 -0.17
N VAL A 89 11.74 5.96 -1.49
CA VAL A 89 12.69 5.11 -2.21
C VAL A 89 13.96 5.93 -2.43
N ALA A 90 15.01 5.59 -1.70
CA ALA A 90 16.27 6.33 -1.79
C ALA A 90 17.03 6.01 -3.08
N ASP A 91 16.98 4.75 -3.54
CA ASP A 91 17.69 4.31 -4.74
C ASP A 91 17.08 2.98 -5.19
N GLY A 92 17.32 2.61 -6.43
CA GLY A 92 16.86 1.37 -7.00
C GLY A 92 17.32 1.22 -8.44
N HIS A 93 16.88 0.14 -9.09
CA HIS A 93 17.19 -0.08 -10.51
C HIS A 93 16.46 0.95 -11.35
N ALA A 94 17.20 1.79 -12.05
CA ALA A 94 16.64 2.94 -12.75
C ALA A 94 15.49 2.57 -13.72
N PRO A 95 15.61 1.53 -14.56
CA PRO A 95 14.50 1.17 -15.44
C PRO A 95 13.23 0.78 -14.69
N TYR A 96 13.36 0.14 -13.52
CA TYR A 96 12.22 -0.21 -12.69
C TYR A 96 11.54 1.04 -12.11
N LEU A 97 12.34 1.96 -11.60
CA LEU A 97 11.81 3.20 -11.04
C LEU A 97 11.15 4.06 -12.12
N ASP A 98 11.69 4.04 -13.35
CA ASP A 98 11.06 4.69 -14.49
C ASP A 98 9.69 4.08 -14.80
N TRP A 99 9.59 2.75 -14.69
CA TRP A 99 8.32 2.04 -14.89
C TRP A 99 7.29 2.45 -13.81
N VAL A 100 7.74 2.56 -12.55
CA VAL A 100 6.85 3.01 -11.46
C VAL A 100 6.34 4.43 -11.77
N ARG A 101 7.22 5.33 -12.17
CA ARG A 101 6.81 6.71 -12.49
C ARG A 101 5.84 6.76 -13.66
N ALA A 102 6.05 5.91 -14.66
CA ALA A 102 5.18 5.86 -15.83
C ALA A 102 3.75 5.45 -15.47
N SER A 103 3.56 4.72 -14.38
CA SER A 103 2.24 4.29 -13.92
C SER A 103 1.36 5.46 -13.48
N ALA A 104 1.96 6.61 -13.16
CA ALA A 104 1.22 7.80 -12.76
C ALA A 104 0.66 8.59 -13.95
N ARG A 105 0.98 8.16 -15.18
CA ARG A 105 0.52 8.86 -16.38
C ARG A 105 -1.00 8.93 -16.40
N GLY A 106 -1.54 10.13 -16.55
CA GLY A 106 -2.96 10.35 -16.52
C GLY A 106 -3.53 10.68 -15.13
N LYS A 107 -2.69 10.66 -14.08
CA LYS A 107 -3.06 11.11 -12.75
C LYS A 107 -2.45 12.49 -12.52
N ALA A 108 -3.27 13.46 -12.39
CA ALA A 108 -2.81 14.83 -12.13
C ALA A 108 -3.12 15.23 -10.70
#